data_cc3a09f435ee4c0b8be65ed93e0dc53a
#
_entry.id   cc3a09f435ee4c0b8be65ed93e0dc53a
#
_cell.length_a   1.000
_cell.length_b   1.000
_cell.length_c   1.000
_cell.angle_alpha   90.00
_cell.angle_beta   90.00
_cell.angle_gamma   90.00
#
_symmetry.space_group_name_H-M   'P 1'
#
loop_
_entity.id
_entity.type
_entity.pdbx_description
1 polymer ?
#
loop_
_entity_poly.entity_id
_entity_poly.type
_entity_poly.pdbx_seq_one_letter_code
_entity_poly.pdbx_strand_id
1 'polypeptide(L)'
;MKRKILIMGLPGSGKTTLAEKLVPKINAAWFNADAVRQDIYSELGFSEKDRISHAKRMGKLCDWAKMGGGYVVADFVCPTKETREAFNADFVVWVDRIQEGRYEDTNKMFEKPLNYDLRLIDGTPEEWVEKVIHKLNETESWNNQAPTALLIGRYQPFHIGHKTLVAEAVKRTGQCCIALRDVGGIDDSNPYDFEKVKKEIHSACIEFGNKIKVVELPNITDVFYGRGVGYNIEQLELSKELQEVSATKIRDGQIGQDGKPLGKRPE
;
A
#
# COMPACT_ATOMS: atom_id res chain seq x y z
N MET A 1 -2.66 -7.64 7.65
CA MET A 1 -3.54 -8.83 7.41
C MET A 1 -3.50 -9.18 5.92
N LYS A 2 -3.47 -10.47 5.55
CA LYS A 2 -3.49 -10.92 4.14
C LYS A 2 -4.88 -10.73 3.56
N ARG A 3 -5.03 -10.07 2.39
CA ARG A 3 -6.35 -9.78 1.79
C ARG A 3 -6.43 -10.18 0.34
N LYS A 4 -7.59 -10.71 -0.02
CA LYS A 4 -8.04 -10.95 -1.39
C LYS A 4 -8.87 -9.75 -1.84
N ILE A 5 -8.32 -8.96 -2.74
CA ILE A 5 -8.90 -7.71 -3.24
C ILE A 5 -9.57 -8.00 -4.59
N LEU A 6 -10.83 -7.67 -4.71
CA LEU A 6 -11.58 -7.67 -5.96
C LEU A 6 -11.65 -6.24 -6.50
N ILE A 7 -11.16 -6.01 -7.71
CA ILE A 7 -11.41 -4.80 -8.49
C ILE A 7 -12.46 -5.13 -9.53
N MET A 8 -13.68 -4.62 -9.35
CA MET A 8 -14.81 -4.95 -10.20
C MET A 8 -15.44 -3.72 -10.89
N GLY A 9 -16.24 -3.95 -11.91
CA GLY A 9 -16.94 -2.91 -12.68
C GLY A 9 -17.12 -3.30 -14.13
N LEU A 10 -17.83 -2.51 -14.91
CA LEU A 10 -18.13 -2.76 -16.32
C LEU A 10 -16.87 -2.85 -17.19
N PRO A 11 -16.91 -3.56 -18.33
CA PRO A 11 -15.83 -3.59 -19.31
C PRO A 11 -15.47 -2.18 -19.79
N GLY A 12 -14.19 -1.80 -19.68
CA GLY A 12 -13.71 -0.46 -20.04
C GLY A 12 -13.76 0.57 -18.91
N SER A 13 -14.19 0.21 -17.69
CA SER A 13 -14.22 1.15 -16.55
C SER A 13 -12.85 1.56 -16.01
N GLY A 14 -11.76 0.83 -16.35
CA GLY A 14 -10.39 1.13 -15.89
C GLY A 14 -9.86 0.20 -14.79
N LYS A 15 -10.51 -0.97 -14.56
CA LYS A 15 -10.08 -1.97 -13.55
C LYS A 15 -8.64 -2.41 -13.70
N THR A 16 -8.25 -2.81 -14.91
CA THR A 16 -6.90 -3.29 -15.21
C THR A 16 -5.87 -2.18 -15.03
N THR A 17 -6.18 -0.96 -15.47
CA THR A 17 -5.31 0.21 -15.27
C THR A 17 -5.08 0.51 -13.77
N LEU A 18 -6.12 0.35 -12.95
CA LEU A 18 -5.99 0.46 -11.50
C LEU A 18 -5.13 -0.67 -10.95
N ALA A 19 -5.38 -1.92 -11.37
CA ALA A 19 -4.62 -3.08 -10.91
C ALA A 19 -3.12 -2.96 -11.24
N GLU A 20 -2.77 -2.60 -12.47
CA GLU A 20 -1.38 -2.38 -12.92
C GLU A 20 -0.60 -1.40 -12.04
N LYS A 21 -1.27 -0.32 -11.59
CA LYS A 21 -0.64 0.71 -10.76
C LYS A 21 -0.67 0.37 -9.26
N LEU A 22 -1.70 -0.33 -8.80
CA LEU A 22 -1.88 -0.69 -7.39
C LEU A 22 -0.95 -1.83 -6.97
N VAL A 23 -0.89 -2.90 -7.79
CA VAL A 23 -0.16 -4.14 -7.49
C VAL A 23 1.29 -3.90 -7.04
N PRO A 24 2.11 -3.13 -7.78
CA PRO A 24 3.49 -2.86 -7.34
C PRO A 24 3.57 -2.02 -6.07
N LYS A 25 2.57 -1.17 -5.81
CA LYS A 25 2.55 -0.29 -4.62
C LYS A 25 2.28 -1.04 -3.32
N ILE A 26 1.47 -2.09 -3.38
CA ILE A 26 1.12 -2.91 -2.20
C ILE A 26 1.83 -4.27 -2.20
N ASN A 27 2.75 -4.50 -3.16
CA ASN A 27 3.47 -5.75 -3.34
C ASN A 27 2.53 -6.96 -3.36
N ALA A 28 1.51 -6.91 -4.22
CA ALA A 28 0.49 -7.95 -4.34
C ALA A 28 0.80 -8.95 -5.45
N ALA A 29 0.31 -10.19 -5.29
CA ALA A 29 0.11 -11.07 -6.44
C ALA A 29 -1.11 -10.58 -7.25
N TRP A 30 -1.07 -10.74 -8.57
CA TRP A 30 -2.11 -10.26 -9.46
C TRP A 30 -2.63 -11.35 -10.40
N PHE A 31 -3.96 -11.45 -10.47
CA PHE A 31 -4.68 -12.32 -11.38
C PHE A 31 -5.67 -11.48 -12.22
N ASN A 32 -5.32 -11.19 -13.47
CA ASN A 32 -6.27 -10.65 -14.44
C ASN A 32 -7.18 -11.79 -14.92
N ALA A 33 -8.48 -11.64 -14.75
CA ALA A 33 -9.42 -12.72 -15.00
C ALA A 33 -9.55 -13.08 -16.50
N ASP A 34 -9.35 -12.13 -17.40
CA ASP A 34 -9.39 -12.37 -18.83
C ASP A 34 -8.17 -13.21 -19.27
N ALA A 35 -6.99 -12.88 -18.76
CA ALA A 35 -5.77 -13.69 -18.99
C ALA A 35 -5.91 -15.10 -18.38
N VAL A 36 -6.37 -15.20 -17.14
CA VAL A 36 -6.58 -16.50 -16.48
C VAL A 36 -7.60 -17.35 -17.23
N ARG A 37 -8.66 -16.75 -17.78
CA ARG A 37 -9.64 -17.46 -18.60
C ARG A 37 -9.01 -17.97 -19.88
N GLN A 38 -8.24 -17.13 -20.57
CA GLN A 38 -7.62 -17.48 -21.83
C GLN A 38 -6.56 -18.59 -21.67
N ASP A 39 -5.72 -18.47 -20.65
CA ASP A 39 -4.51 -19.31 -20.52
C ASP A 39 -4.74 -20.60 -19.71
N ILE A 40 -5.70 -20.57 -18.76
CA ILE A 40 -5.89 -21.68 -17.81
C ILE A 40 -7.27 -22.32 -17.94
N TYR A 41 -8.32 -21.53 -18.20
CA TYR A 41 -9.73 -22.00 -18.20
C TYR A 41 -10.43 -21.68 -19.53
N SER A 42 -9.74 -21.94 -20.64
CA SER A 42 -10.24 -21.66 -22.00
C SER A 42 -11.53 -22.42 -22.36
N GLU A 43 -11.87 -23.46 -21.62
CA GLU A 43 -13.14 -24.20 -21.78
C GLU A 43 -14.35 -23.44 -21.26
N LEU A 44 -14.17 -22.39 -20.44
CA LEU A 44 -15.26 -21.61 -19.89
C LEU A 44 -15.69 -20.50 -20.86
N GLY A 45 -16.96 -20.50 -21.24
CA GLY A 45 -17.59 -19.43 -22.00
C GLY A 45 -17.99 -18.22 -21.12
N PHE A 46 -19.03 -17.50 -21.61
CA PHE A 46 -19.55 -16.29 -20.95
C PHE A 46 -21.01 -16.45 -20.47
N SER A 47 -21.53 -17.69 -20.46
CA SER A 47 -22.82 -17.96 -19.85
C SER A 47 -22.79 -17.60 -18.35
N GLU A 48 -23.94 -17.39 -17.75
CA GLU A 48 -24.04 -17.11 -16.31
C GLU A 48 -23.35 -18.19 -15.47
N LYS A 49 -23.58 -19.47 -15.81
CA LYS A 49 -22.95 -20.62 -15.16
C LYS A 49 -21.44 -20.61 -15.29
N ASP A 50 -20.91 -20.27 -16.50
CA ASP A 50 -19.46 -20.18 -16.72
C ASP A 50 -18.85 -19.02 -15.94
N ARG A 51 -19.54 -17.89 -15.87
CA ARG A 51 -19.08 -16.71 -15.09
C ARG A 51 -19.01 -17.03 -13.60
N ILE A 52 -19.98 -17.75 -13.04
CA ILE A 52 -19.96 -18.21 -11.63
C ILE A 52 -18.81 -19.21 -11.42
N SER A 53 -18.67 -20.20 -12.32
CA SER A 53 -17.58 -21.18 -12.25
C SER A 53 -16.21 -20.50 -12.31
N HIS A 54 -16.03 -19.54 -13.22
CA HIS A 54 -14.81 -18.76 -13.34
C HIS A 54 -14.52 -17.94 -12.07
N ALA A 55 -15.51 -17.23 -11.54
CA ALA A 55 -15.36 -16.48 -10.31
C ALA A 55 -14.93 -17.36 -9.12
N LYS A 56 -15.50 -18.56 -9.00
CA LYS A 56 -15.13 -19.54 -7.97
C LYS A 56 -13.69 -20.03 -8.14
N ARG A 57 -13.25 -20.30 -9.38
CA ARG A 57 -11.86 -20.73 -9.66
C ARG A 57 -10.87 -19.59 -9.41
N MET A 58 -11.20 -18.36 -9.82
CA MET A 58 -10.42 -17.16 -9.51
C MET A 58 -10.27 -16.97 -7.99
N GLY A 59 -11.35 -17.16 -7.24
CA GLY A 59 -11.33 -17.10 -5.78
C GLY A 59 -10.36 -18.10 -5.17
N LYS A 60 -10.33 -19.34 -5.67
CA LYS A 60 -9.41 -20.40 -5.26
C LYS A 60 -7.94 -20.06 -5.56
N LEU A 61 -7.63 -19.57 -6.77
CA LEU A 61 -6.28 -19.13 -7.14
C LEU A 61 -5.79 -18.02 -6.19
N CYS A 62 -6.64 -17.04 -5.93
CA CYS A 62 -6.32 -15.96 -4.99
C CYS A 62 -6.13 -16.46 -3.55
N ASP A 63 -6.92 -17.45 -3.10
CA ASP A 63 -6.76 -18.04 -1.77
C ASP A 63 -5.43 -18.77 -1.63
N TRP A 64 -5.00 -19.51 -2.63
CA TRP A 64 -3.68 -20.16 -2.63
C TRP A 64 -2.54 -19.15 -2.64
N ALA A 65 -2.61 -18.13 -3.49
CA ALA A 65 -1.60 -17.06 -3.51
C ALA A 65 -1.54 -16.32 -2.16
N LYS A 66 -2.69 -16.10 -1.51
CA LYS A 66 -2.78 -15.50 -0.17
C LYS A 66 -2.06 -16.32 0.90
N MET A 67 -1.95 -17.65 0.74
CA MET A 67 -1.20 -18.50 1.68
C MET A 67 0.28 -18.16 1.76
N GLY A 68 0.87 -17.68 0.65
CA GLY A 68 2.26 -17.20 0.60
C GLY A 68 2.52 -15.90 1.37
N GLY A 69 1.48 -15.21 1.79
CA GLY A 69 1.53 -13.92 2.50
C GLY A 69 1.35 -12.72 1.57
N GLY A 70 0.83 -11.63 2.11
CA GLY A 70 0.62 -10.39 1.37
C GLY A 70 -0.78 -10.24 0.80
N TYR A 71 -0.91 -9.24 -0.07
CA TYR A 71 -2.14 -8.95 -0.79
C TYR A 71 -2.22 -9.78 -2.07
N VAL A 72 -3.44 -10.06 -2.50
CA VAL A 72 -3.73 -10.67 -3.80
C VAL A 72 -4.83 -9.84 -4.46
N VAL A 73 -4.60 -9.39 -5.68
CA VAL A 73 -5.52 -8.59 -6.47
C VAL A 73 -6.08 -9.43 -7.61
N ALA A 74 -7.40 -9.43 -7.78
CA ALA A 74 -8.05 -9.92 -8.98
C ALA A 74 -8.90 -8.80 -9.60
N ASP A 75 -8.80 -8.62 -10.92
CA ASP A 75 -9.62 -7.66 -11.65
C ASP A 75 -10.48 -8.35 -12.71
N PHE A 76 -11.78 -8.17 -12.61
CA PHE A 76 -12.78 -8.65 -13.59
C PHE A 76 -14.14 -7.99 -13.41
N VAL A 77 -15.07 -8.22 -14.32
CA VAL A 77 -16.40 -7.60 -14.29
C VAL A 77 -17.17 -7.99 -13.03
N CYS A 78 -17.18 -9.27 -12.68
CA CYS A 78 -17.91 -9.85 -11.54
C CYS A 78 -19.36 -9.35 -11.44
N PRO A 79 -20.19 -9.62 -12.47
CA PRO A 79 -21.38 -8.80 -12.75
C PRO A 79 -22.53 -9.01 -11.77
N THR A 80 -22.72 -10.22 -11.25
CA THR A 80 -23.87 -10.56 -10.42
C THR A 80 -23.48 -10.79 -8.96
N LYS A 81 -24.47 -10.77 -8.07
CA LYS A 81 -24.29 -11.09 -6.66
C LYS A 81 -23.65 -12.48 -6.50
N GLU A 82 -24.12 -13.48 -7.25
CA GLU A 82 -23.64 -14.86 -7.22
C GLU A 82 -22.15 -14.95 -7.62
N THR A 83 -21.72 -14.19 -8.65
CA THR A 83 -20.30 -14.15 -9.04
C THR A 83 -19.44 -13.54 -7.97
N ARG A 84 -19.89 -12.49 -7.28
CA ARG A 84 -19.18 -11.85 -6.17
C ARG A 84 -19.08 -12.77 -4.95
N GLU A 85 -20.16 -13.46 -4.60
CA GLU A 85 -20.18 -14.46 -3.52
C GLU A 85 -19.29 -15.67 -3.86
N ALA A 86 -19.30 -16.14 -5.10
CA ALA A 86 -18.45 -17.24 -5.55
C ALA A 86 -16.94 -16.89 -5.49
N PHE A 87 -16.56 -15.65 -5.77
CA PHE A 87 -15.18 -15.16 -5.61
C PHE A 87 -14.82 -14.98 -4.13
N ASN A 88 -15.72 -14.50 -3.30
CA ASN A 88 -15.57 -14.27 -1.85
C ASN A 88 -14.39 -13.38 -1.50
N ALA A 89 -14.41 -12.11 -1.89
CA ALA A 89 -13.37 -11.12 -1.61
C ALA A 89 -13.32 -10.73 -0.13
N ASP A 90 -12.11 -10.41 0.36
CA ASP A 90 -11.90 -9.76 1.67
C ASP A 90 -12.04 -8.24 1.58
N PHE A 91 -11.90 -7.67 0.35
CA PHE A 91 -11.99 -6.25 0.08
C PHE A 91 -12.45 -6.01 -1.36
N VAL A 92 -13.47 -5.17 -1.54
CA VAL A 92 -14.10 -4.92 -2.84
C VAL A 92 -13.92 -3.47 -3.26
N VAL A 93 -13.27 -3.26 -4.39
CA VAL A 93 -13.16 -1.96 -5.07
C VAL A 93 -14.09 -1.98 -6.29
N TRP A 94 -15.11 -1.14 -6.27
CA TRP A 94 -16.01 -0.97 -7.40
C TRP A 94 -15.61 0.25 -8.24
N VAL A 95 -15.17 0.01 -9.47
CA VAL A 95 -14.87 1.07 -10.45
C VAL A 95 -16.15 1.37 -11.24
N ASP A 96 -16.86 2.41 -10.81
CA ASP A 96 -18.19 2.83 -11.31
C ASP A 96 -18.11 4.14 -12.11
N ARG A 97 -17.12 4.23 -13.00
CA ARG A 97 -16.86 5.43 -13.80
C ARG A 97 -17.74 5.54 -15.04
N ILE A 98 -18.25 4.43 -15.54
CA ILE A 98 -19.06 4.37 -16.76
C ILE A 98 -20.40 3.70 -16.46
N GLN A 99 -21.46 4.15 -17.15
CA GLN A 99 -22.80 3.60 -16.99
C GLN A 99 -23.07 2.43 -17.95
N GLU A 100 -22.36 2.38 -19.08
CA GLU A 100 -22.47 1.32 -20.08
C GLU A 100 -21.07 0.87 -20.51
N GLY A 101 -20.85 -0.43 -20.50
CA GLY A 101 -19.63 -1.08 -20.98
C GLY A 101 -19.74 -1.48 -22.46
N ARG A 102 -18.69 -2.08 -23.01
CA ARG A 102 -18.58 -2.43 -24.44
C ARG A 102 -19.53 -3.54 -24.90
N TYR A 103 -20.08 -4.34 -23.98
CA TYR A 103 -20.86 -5.53 -24.28
C TYR A 103 -22.27 -5.41 -23.67
N GLU A 104 -23.27 -5.41 -24.54
CA GLU A 104 -24.69 -5.22 -24.16
C GLU A 104 -25.22 -6.33 -23.23
N ASP A 105 -24.84 -7.58 -23.46
CA ASP A 105 -25.16 -8.73 -22.62
C ASP A 105 -24.66 -8.55 -21.18
N THR A 106 -23.44 -8.05 -21.05
CA THR A 106 -22.81 -7.78 -19.76
C THR A 106 -23.47 -6.59 -19.05
N ASN A 107 -23.85 -5.55 -19.81
CA ASN A 107 -24.57 -4.40 -19.26
C ASN A 107 -25.91 -4.81 -18.66
N LYS A 108 -26.68 -5.67 -19.39
CA LYS A 108 -27.96 -6.19 -18.93
C LYS A 108 -27.83 -7.08 -17.68
N MET A 109 -26.73 -7.81 -17.57
CA MET A 109 -26.47 -8.74 -16.46
C MET A 109 -25.90 -8.01 -15.23
N PHE A 110 -25.33 -6.81 -15.39
CA PHE A 110 -24.58 -6.15 -14.33
C PHE A 110 -25.49 -5.61 -13.22
N GLU A 111 -25.39 -6.21 -12.06
CA GLU A 111 -26.05 -5.77 -10.83
C GLU A 111 -25.10 -4.86 -10.04
N LYS A 112 -25.54 -3.66 -9.71
CA LYS A 112 -24.78 -2.76 -8.84
C LYS A 112 -24.55 -3.44 -7.49
N PRO A 113 -23.27 -3.50 -7.01
CA PRO A 113 -23.00 -4.14 -5.73
C PRO A 113 -23.64 -3.33 -4.60
N LEU A 114 -24.31 -4.02 -3.67
CA LEU A 114 -24.85 -3.43 -2.44
C LEU A 114 -23.74 -3.27 -1.39
N ASN A 115 -22.76 -4.17 -1.42
CA ASN A 115 -21.64 -4.18 -0.49
C ASN A 115 -20.31 -3.98 -1.26
N TYR A 116 -19.58 -2.97 -0.89
CA TYR A 116 -18.22 -2.65 -1.36
C TYR A 116 -17.48 -1.84 -0.30
N ASP A 117 -16.16 -1.93 -0.29
CA ASP A 117 -15.32 -1.16 0.63
C ASP A 117 -14.97 0.21 0.05
N LEU A 118 -14.82 0.30 -1.27
CA LEU A 118 -14.54 1.55 -1.97
C LEU A 118 -15.24 1.60 -3.33
N ARG A 119 -15.88 2.74 -3.64
CA ARG A 119 -16.46 3.06 -4.95
C ARG A 119 -15.69 4.20 -5.59
N LEU A 120 -15.24 4.00 -6.83
CA LEU A 120 -14.49 4.97 -7.63
C LEU A 120 -15.36 5.44 -8.80
N ILE A 121 -15.79 6.69 -8.74
CA ILE A 121 -16.71 7.28 -9.74
C ILE A 121 -16.00 8.28 -10.66
N ASP A 122 -14.92 8.89 -10.19
CA ASP A 122 -14.14 9.93 -10.87
C ASP A 122 -12.66 9.88 -10.46
N GLY A 123 -11.86 10.77 -11.03
CA GLY A 123 -10.45 10.91 -10.72
C GLY A 123 -9.52 10.16 -11.66
N THR A 124 -8.22 10.32 -11.43
CA THR A 124 -7.14 9.68 -12.17
C THR A 124 -6.81 8.30 -11.59
N PRO A 125 -6.17 7.41 -12.36
CA PRO A 125 -5.71 6.13 -11.84
C PRO A 125 -4.75 6.26 -10.64
N GLU A 126 -3.95 7.31 -10.59
CA GLU A 126 -3.04 7.62 -9.48
C GLU A 126 -3.83 7.93 -8.20
N GLU A 127 -4.82 8.80 -8.29
CA GLU A 127 -5.72 9.13 -7.16
C GLU A 127 -6.50 7.90 -6.68
N TRP A 128 -6.90 7.02 -7.59
CA TRP A 128 -7.58 5.78 -7.21
C TRP A 128 -6.68 4.86 -6.39
N VAL A 129 -5.42 4.72 -6.81
CA VAL A 129 -4.43 3.94 -6.04
C VAL A 129 -4.29 4.50 -4.63
N GLU A 130 -4.17 5.81 -4.47
CA GLU A 130 -4.07 6.45 -3.16
C GLU A 130 -5.32 6.19 -2.31
N LYS A 131 -6.53 6.35 -2.89
CA LYS A 131 -7.80 6.07 -2.22
C LYS A 131 -7.90 4.61 -1.76
N VAL A 132 -7.48 3.64 -2.62
CA VAL A 132 -7.49 2.21 -2.26
C VAL A 132 -6.53 1.93 -1.12
N ILE A 133 -5.29 2.41 -1.19
CA ILE A 133 -4.28 2.20 -0.14
C ILE A 133 -4.74 2.83 1.17
N HIS A 134 -5.25 4.06 1.12
CA HIS A 134 -5.81 4.72 2.31
C HIS A 134 -6.91 3.88 2.95
N LYS A 135 -7.87 3.38 2.15
CA LYS A 135 -8.99 2.57 2.63
C LYS A 135 -8.56 1.21 3.17
N LEU A 136 -7.60 0.54 2.53
CA LEU A 136 -6.99 -0.69 3.04
C LEU A 136 -6.36 -0.46 4.43
N ASN A 137 -5.70 0.68 4.61
CA ASN A 137 -5.02 1.05 5.84
C ASN A 137 -5.99 1.41 6.97
N GLU A 138 -7.15 2.03 6.68
CA GLU A 138 -8.18 2.33 7.69
C GLU A 138 -8.68 1.08 8.43
N THR A 139 -8.64 -0.06 7.77
CA THR A 139 -9.12 -1.33 8.32
C THR A 139 -8.07 -2.12 9.10
N GLU A 140 -6.81 -1.68 9.06
CA GLU A 140 -5.71 -2.20 9.90
C GLU A 140 -5.47 -1.23 11.05
N SER A 141 -6.13 -1.43 12.19
CA SER A 141 -5.94 -0.59 13.37
C SER A 141 -4.56 -0.79 14.01
N TRP A 142 -3.90 0.32 14.37
CA TRP A 142 -2.72 0.27 15.24
C TRP A 142 -3.03 -0.46 16.54
N ASN A 143 -2.19 -1.43 16.94
CA ASN A 143 -2.37 -2.18 18.17
C ASN A 143 -1.30 -1.81 19.21
N ASN A 144 -1.68 -1.05 20.23
CA ASN A 144 -0.76 -0.65 21.30
C ASN A 144 -0.21 -1.82 22.13
N GLN A 145 -0.81 -3.01 22.04
CA GLN A 145 -0.36 -4.22 22.76
C GLN A 145 0.55 -5.11 21.91
N ALA A 146 0.64 -4.87 20.60
CA ALA A 146 1.49 -5.66 19.73
C ALA A 146 2.97 -5.25 19.86
N PRO A 147 3.90 -6.18 19.61
CA PRO A 147 5.33 -5.85 19.53
C PRO A 147 5.55 -4.69 18.57
N THR A 148 6.31 -3.68 19.01
CA THR A 148 6.50 -2.42 18.29
C THR A 148 7.96 -2.01 18.32
N ALA A 149 8.55 -1.74 17.17
CA ALA A 149 9.86 -1.10 17.12
C ALA A 149 9.72 0.41 17.30
N LEU A 150 10.69 1.03 17.97
CA LEU A 150 10.82 2.47 18.12
C LEU A 150 12.02 2.97 17.32
N LEU A 151 11.79 3.90 16.40
CA LEU A 151 12.83 4.64 15.70
C LEU A 151 12.79 6.09 16.11
N ILE A 152 13.89 6.63 16.61
CA ILE A 152 14.00 8.03 17.06
C ILE A 152 14.93 8.78 16.11
N GLY A 153 14.47 9.94 15.60
CA GLY A 153 15.28 10.74 14.69
C GLY A 153 14.66 12.11 14.40
N ARG A 154 15.41 12.95 13.67
CA ARG A 154 14.93 14.27 13.20
C ARG A 154 14.27 14.22 11.83
N TYR A 155 14.74 13.32 10.96
CA TYR A 155 14.20 13.06 9.62
C TYR A 155 14.08 14.33 8.73
N GLN A 156 15.14 15.10 8.62
CA GLN A 156 15.21 16.44 8.03
C GLN A 156 16.08 16.55 6.76
N PRO A 157 15.60 16.08 5.57
CA PRO A 157 14.32 15.43 5.27
C PRO A 157 14.33 13.91 5.52
N PHE A 158 13.15 13.30 5.42
CA PHE A 158 13.00 11.84 5.36
C PHE A 158 13.53 11.32 4.00
N HIS A 159 14.29 10.23 3.99
CA HIS A 159 14.93 9.69 2.78
C HIS A 159 14.96 8.16 2.77
N ILE A 160 15.44 7.57 1.67
CA ILE A 160 15.46 6.11 1.45
C ILE A 160 16.14 5.32 2.57
N GLY A 161 17.21 5.82 3.17
CA GLY A 161 17.87 5.18 4.30
C GLY A 161 16.93 5.05 5.51
N HIS A 162 16.17 6.11 5.82
CA HIS A 162 15.16 6.08 6.87
C HIS A 162 14.02 5.12 6.54
N LYS A 163 13.56 5.11 5.29
CA LYS A 163 12.53 4.18 4.84
C LYS A 163 12.96 2.72 5.00
N THR A 164 14.21 2.41 4.70
CA THR A 164 14.77 1.06 4.88
C THR A 164 14.79 0.64 6.35
N LEU A 165 15.13 1.56 7.27
CA LEU A 165 15.03 1.31 8.71
C LEU A 165 13.59 1.00 9.14
N VAL A 166 12.62 1.77 8.64
CA VAL A 166 11.19 1.52 8.90
C VAL A 166 10.76 0.15 8.36
N ALA A 167 11.17 -0.20 7.15
CA ALA A 167 10.86 -1.49 6.55
C ALA A 167 11.40 -2.66 7.39
N GLU A 168 12.66 -2.59 7.83
CA GLU A 168 13.27 -3.62 8.68
C GLU A 168 12.59 -3.69 10.05
N ALA A 169 12.27 -2.55 10.65
CA ALA A 169 11.54 -2.47 11.90
C ALA A 169 10.16 -3.14 11.80
N VAL A 170 9.37 -2.81 10.77
CA VAL A 170 8.04 -3.43 10.55
C VAL A 170 8.16 -4.92 10.26
N LYS A 171 9.21 -5.35 9.53
CA LYS A 171 9.46 -6.77 9.26
C LYS A 171 9.72 -7.57 10.54
N ARG A 172 10.48 -7.01 11.49
CA ARG A 172 10.85 -7.69 12.74
C ARG A 172 9.75 -7.72 13.79
N THR A 173 9.02 -6.62 13.94
CA THR A 173 8.05 -6.46 15.05
C THR A 173 6.59 -6.38 14.60
N GLY A 174 6.33 -6.25 13.30
CA GLY A 174 4.99 -6.11 12.73
C GLY A 174 4.50 -4.66 12.65
N GLN A 175 4.99 -3.76 13.50
CA GLN A 175 4.66 -2.32 13.48
C GLN A 175 5.80 -1.48 14.04
N CYS A 176 5.84 -0.18 13.64
CA CYS A 176 6.92 0.74 13.99
C CYS A 176 6.38 2.10 14.46
N CYS A 177 6.80 2.54 15.64
CA CYS A 177 6.61 3.91 16.12
C CYS A 177 7.80 4.76 15.67
N ILE A 178 7.55 5.76 14.85
CA ILE A 178 8.56 6.72 14.37
C ILE A 178 8.45 7.97 15.22
N ALA A 179 9.42 8.18 16.07
CA ALA A 179 9.44 9.29 17.02
C ALA A 179 10.29 10.44 16.47
N LEU A 180 9.62 11.54 16.12
CA LEU A 180 10.25 12.77 15.65
C LEU A 180 10.74 13.57 16.84
N ARG A 181 12.07 13.72 16.95
CA ARG A 181 12.67 14.52 18.00
C ARG A 181 12.60 16.00 17.62
N ASP A 182 11.90 16.79 18.43
CA ASP A 182 11.93 18.25 18.34
C ASP A 182 13.31 18.76 18.83
N VAL A 183 13.88 19.71 18.10
CA VAL A 183 15.15 20.34 18.41
C VAL A 183 15.03 21.83 18.73
N GLY A 184 13.81 22.31 18.99
CA GLY A 184 13.57 23.66 19.46
C GLY A 184 13.37 24.70 18.36
N GLY A 185 12.82 24.34 17.22
CA GLY A 185 12.43 25.28 16.17
C GLY A 185 13.01 24.97 14.79
N ILE A 186 12.74 25.87 13.84
CA ILE A 186 13.19 25.77 12.45
C ILE A 186 14.54 26.48 12.31
N ASP A 187 15.54 25.77 11.83
CA ASP A 187 16.88 26.27 11.51
C ASP A 187 17.44 25.62 10.21
N ASP A 188 18.66 25.99 9.81
CA ASP A 188 19.29 25.42 8.60
C ASP A 188 19.48 23.90 8.65
N SER A 189 19.59 23.31 9.85
CA SER A 189 19.72 21.87 10.06
C SER A 189 18.36 21.17 10.19
N ASN A 190 17.32 21.90 10.58
CA ASN A 190 15.96 21.44 10.81
C ASN A 190 14.96 22.36 10.10
N PRO A 191 14.96 22.38 8.75
CA PRO A 191 14.16 23.36 7.99
C PRO A 191 12.66 23.05 7.92
N TYR A 192 12.21 21.91 8.49
CA TYR A 192 10.83 21.46 8.38
C TYR A 192 10.20 21.29 9.75
N ASP A 193 8.93 21.74 9.88
CA ASP A 193 8.12 21.51 11.04
C ASP A 193 7.64 20.04 11.15
N PHE A 194 7.08 19.69 12.30
CA PHE A 194 6.57 18.35 12.61
C PHE A 194 5.55 17.86 11.59
N GLU A 195 4.55 18.67 11.25
CA GLU A 195 3.46 18.23 10.36
C GLU A 195 3.96 17.99 8.93
N LYS A 196 4.92 18.79 8.44
CA LYS A 196 5.54 18.57 7.14
C LYS A 196 6.32 17.27 7.11
N VAL A 197 7.19 17.02 8.10
CA VAL A 197 7.98 15.79 8.17
C VAL A 197 7.08 14.57 8.34
N LYS A 198 6.06 14.65 9.18
CA LYS A 198 5.05 13.59 9.36
C LYS A 198 4.34 13.25 8.05
N LYS A 199 3.93 14.26 7.28
CA LYS A 199 3.31 14.07 5.97
C LYS A 199 4.27 13.41 4.97
N GLU A 200 5.53 13.81 4.94
CA GLU A 200 6.57 13.19 4.11
C GLU A 200 6.80 11.72 4.49
N ILE A 201 6.87 11.39 5.77
CA ILE A 201 6.99 10.00 6.25
C ILE A 201 5.80 9.17 5.81
N HIS A 202 4.57 9.63 6.03
CA HIS A 202 3.37 8.91 5.61
C HIS A 202 3.32 8.70 4.10
N SER A 203 3.70 9.70 3.31
CA SER A 203 3.77 9.59 1.85
C SER A 203 4.83 8.59 1.39
N ALA A 204 6.04 8.66 1.96
CA ALA A 204 7.15 7.78 1.62
C ALA A 204 6.93 6.32 2.08
N CYS A 205 6.16 6.13 3.15
CA CYS A 205 5.92 4.84 3.81
C CYS A 205 4.48 4.34 3.62
N ILE A 206 3.80 4.80 2.57
CA ILE A 206 2.37 4.53 2.31
C ILE A 206 2.04 3.03 2.28
N GLU A 207 2.97 2.19 1.83
CA GLU A 207 2.82 0.74 1.78
C GLU A 207 2.73 0.06 3.15
N PHE A 208 3.19 0.73 4.22
CA PHE A 208 3.12 0.19 5.59
C PHE A 208 1.79 0.53 6.28
N GLY A 209 1.07 1.52 5.79
CA GLY A 209 -0.24 1.89 6.30
C GLY A 209 -0.26 2.14 7.80
N ASN A 210 -1.22 1.55 8.48
CA ASN A 210 -1.37 1.66 9.94
C ASN A 210 -0.34 0.85 10.75
N LYS A 211 0.63 0.20 10.10
CA LYS A 211 1.78 -0.41 10.78
C LYS A 211 2.82 0.61 11.22
N ILE A 212 2.68 1.86 10.81
CA ILE A 212 3.51 2.96 11.30
C ILE A 212 2.68 3.98 12.06
N LYS A 213 3.26 4.54 13.11
CA LYS A 213 2.70 5.65 13.87
C LYS A 213 3.79 6.69 14.07
N VAL A 214 3.52 7.93 13.66
CA VAL A 214 4.43 9.05 13.85
C VAL A 214 4.01 9.82 15.08
N VAL A 215 4.94 10.02 16.01
CA VAL A 215 4.73 10.76 17.26
C VAL A 215 5.80 11.83 17.44
N GLU A 216 5.44 12.92 18.09
CA GLU A 216 6.37 13.98 18.45
C GLU A 216 7.02 13.67 19.80
N LEU A 217 8.32 13.89 19.91
CA LEU A 217 9.08 13.81 21.16
C LEU A 217 9.82 15.12 21.40
N PRO A 218 10.03 15.51 22.67
CA PRO A 218 10.93 16.60 22.99
C PRO A 218 12.36 16.28 22.57
N ASN A 219 13.27 17.22 22.77
CA ASN A 219 14.70 17.01 22.49
C ASN A 219 15.30 15.95 23.43
N ILE A 220 15.12 14.69 23.06
CA ILE A 220 15.66 13.54 23.80
C ILE A 220 17.18 13.47 23.60
N THR A 221 17.94 13.52 24.68
CA THR A 221 19.42 13.39 24.71
C THR A 221 19.85 12.04 25.25
N ASP A 222 19.05 11.45 26.13
CA ASP A 222 19.38 10.23 26.83
C ASP A 222 18.20 9.25 26.85
N VAL A 223 18.49 7.97 26.81
CA VAL A 223 17.52 6.90 26.97
C VAL A 223 17.96 6.01 28.12
N PHE A 224 17.23 6.07 29.21
CA PHE A 224 17.49 5.22 30.38
C PHE A 224 16.41 4.13 30.52
N TYR A 225 16.83 2.96 30.90
CA TYR A 225 15.92 1.88 31.28
C TYR A 225 16.38 1.24 32.60
N GLY A 226 15.41 0.83 33.43
CA GLY A 226 15.68 0.27 34.75
C GLY A 226 16.02 -1.23 34.67
N ARG A 227 15.22 -2.07 35.34
CA ARG A 227 15.39 -3.53 35.24
C ARG A 227 15.09 -4.01 33.84
N GLY A 228 15.75 -5.08 33.36
CA GLY A 228 15.53 -5.67 32.07
C GLY A 228 14.06 -6.03 31.84
N VAL A 229 13.33 -5.14 31.15
CA VAL A 229 11.90 -5.28 30.86
C VAL A 229 11.62 -5.83 29.46
N GLY A 230 12.58 -6.58 28.90
CA GLY A 230 12.40 -7.20 27.59
C GLY A 230 12.58 -6.27 26.40
N TYR A 231 13.13 -5.06 26.58
CA TYR A 231 13.52 -4.21 25.46
C TYR A 231 14.80 -4.75 24.82
N ASN A 232 14.79 -4.86 23.49
CA ASN A 232 15.98 -5.10 22.70
C ASN A 232 16.44 -3.75 22.13
N ILE A 233 17.67 -3.31 22.51
CA ILE A 233 18.26 -2.08 21.98
C ILE A 233 19.35 -2.51 21.01
N GLU A 234 19.16 -2.21 19.73
CA GLU A 234 20.02 -2.67 18.66
C GLU A 234 20.26 -1.52 17.65
N GLN A 235 21.50 -1.39 17.20
CA GLN A 235 21.83 -0.53 16.06
C GLN A 235 21.59 -1.32 14.77
N LEU A 236 20.68 -0.85 13.92
CA LEU A 236 20.45 -1.41 12.60
C LEU A 236 21.53 -0.91 11.63
N GLU A 237 22.34 -1.83 11.11
CA GLU A 237 23.34 -1.51 10.10
C GLU A 237 22.68 -1.51 8.71
N LEU A 238 22.78 -0.38 8.02
CA LEU A 238 22.41 -0.25 6.62
C LEU A 238 23.59 -0.62 5.71
N SER A 239 23.30 -0.96 4.45
CA SER A 239 24.37 -1.13 3.45
C SER A 239 25.21 0.14 3.32
N LYS A 240 26.47 0.01 2.91
CA LYS A 240 27.39 1.17 2.75
C LYS A 240 26.80 2.25 1.85
N GLU A 241 26.13 1.86 0.78
CA GLU A 241 25.47 2.77 -0.16
C GLU A 241 24.36 3.60 0.51
N LEU A 242 23.57 2.98 1.40
CA LEU A 242 22.52 3.66 2.14
C LEU A 242 23.05 4.51 3.29
N GLN A 243 24.21 4.17 3.86
CA GLN A 243 24.88 5.00 4.87
C GLN A 243 25.42 6.30 4.28
N GLU A 244 25.75 6.32 2.97
CA GLU A 244 26.20 7.53 2.27
C GLU A 244 25.07 8.52 1.97
N VAL A 245 23.81 8.08 2.03
CA VAL A 245 22.64 8.96 1.87
C VAL A 245 22.46 9.77 3.16
N SER A 246 22.69 11.06 3.09
CA SER A 246 22.56 11.95 4.25
C SER A 246 21.61 13.10 3.98
N ALA A 247 20.87 13.50 5.01
CA ALA A 247 19.97 14.65 4.95
C ALA A 247 20.72 15.95 4.55
N THR A 248 21.98 16.11 4.95
CA THR A 248 22.83 17.24 4.56
C THR A 248 23.08 17.26 3.05
N LYS A 249 23.52 16.15 2.44
CA LYS A 249 23.72 16.06 0.99
C LYS A 249 22.43 16.33 0.20
N ILE A 250 21.27 15.95 0.76
CA ILE A 250 19.96 16.21 0.15
C ILE A 250 19.63 17.71 0.23
N ARG A 251 19.81 18.34 1.39
CA ARG A 251 19.59 19.79 1.55
C ARG A 251 20.51 20.62 0.67
N ASP A 252 21.77 20.18 0.50
CA ASP A 252 22.76 20.83 -0.37
C ASP A 252 22.51 20.58 -1.87
N GLY A 253 21.45 19.83 -2.23
CA GLY A 253 21.09 19.54 -3.61
C GLY A 253 22.06 18.62 -4.35
N GLN A 254 22.88 17.86 -3.64
CA GLN A 254 23.84 16.91 -4.22
C GLN A 254 23.17 15.61 -4.66
N ILE A 255 22.20 15.14 -3.90
CA ILE A 255 21.44 13.91 -4.15
C ILE A 255 19.94 14.13 -3.89
N GLY A 256 19.10 13.29 -4.50
CA GLY A 256 17.65 13.22 -4.19
C GLY A 256 17.34 12.43 -2.92
N GLN A 257 16.08 12.44 -2.48
CA GLN A 257 15.61 11.63 -1.34
C GLN A 257 15.73 10.12 -1.59
N ASP A 258 15.80 9.70 -2.86
CA ASP A 258 16.07 8.34 -3.31
C ASP A 258 17.57 7.95 -3.27
N GLY A 259 18.45 8.88 -2.87
CA GLY A 259 19.90 8.70 -2.78
C GLY A 259 20.64 8.84 -4.11
N LYS A 260 19.94 9.14 -5.22
CA LYS A 260 20.58 9.28 -6.53
C LYS A 260 21.10 10.70 -6.74
N PRO A 261 22.23 10.86 -7.47
CA PRO A 261 22.73 12.18 -7.85
C PRO A 261 21.65 12.98 -8.61
N LEU A 262 21.45 14.23 -8.22
CA LEU A 262 20.63 15.16 -9.00
C LEU A 262 21.44 15.54 -10.23
N GLY A 263 20.96 15.21 -11.44
CA GLY A 263 21.59 15.63 -12.69
C GLY A 263 21.76 17.15 -12.72
N LYS A 264 22.89 17.63 -13.26
CA LYS A 264 23.09 19.07 -13.48
C LYS A 264 21.88 19.61 -14.24
N ARG A 265 21.23 20.64 -13.70
CA ARG A 265 20.24 21.39 -14.48
C ARG A 265 20.95 21.90 -15.74
N PRO A 266 20.36 21.71 -16.94
CA PRO A 266 20.87 22.43 -18.11
C PRO A 266 20.81 23.94 -17.81
N GLU A 267 21.91 24.63 -18.07
CA GLU A 267 22.02 26.09 -18.00
C GLU A 267 21.06 26.77 -18.98
#